data_cade9f4167635a105cda7eff5946397a
#
_entry.id   cade9f4167635a105cda7eff5946397a
#
_cell.length_a   1.000
_cell.length_b   1.000
_cell.length_c   1.000
_cell.angle_alpha   90.00
_cell.angle_beta   90.00
_cell.angle_gamma   90.00
#
_symmetry.space_group_name_H-M   'P 1'
#
loop_
_entity.id
_entity.type
_entity.pdbx_description
1 polymer ?
#
loop_
_entity_poly.entity_id
_entity_poly.type
_entity_poly.pdbx_seq_one_letter_code
_entity_poly.pdbx_strand_id
1 'polypeptide(L)'
;MDMIDHIYRQKVESFIKEFATFDFENRDIYQKKFIILRKKYKINPKKTLILKIYRKLVDDKVILPNHQFYKFSIKKIGKSSSGVSVITVLTSPKPQYTNMDDIKVKQTFSCGENCSYCPNEPEEKYDLQITDINVKDNFINVYSRDKLNTTRVLSYIIHNDINYDVQECRNLSDDTMIIMFADDFSIADKFSIVDKFSIADKFNIDDNIIGIKVAQPRSYLSAEPAVLRANRNDFDAIKQFNDRADALSMCGHPIDKIEIIILGGTWDHYPKEYRYEFIRDTYYAANIYGGIIRNKSDLKDEITINETAEHRIIGLTIETRPDCVDLKTILTYRELNVTRVQIGVQHIDDTILKNINRNCYTADTIESTNLLKQNGYKVDWHLMPDLPTSSYEIDLQMINDLFHIQNKHIINDIV
;
A
#
# COMPACT_ATOMS: atom_id res chain seq x y z
N MET A 1 -4.77 -28.33 -10.80
CA MET A 1 -5.72 -27.91 -9.74
C MET A 1 -6.30 -29.18 -9.17
N ASP A 2 -5.83 -29.59 -7.99
CA ASP A 2 -5.99 -30.95 -7.47
C ASP A 2 -7.45 -31.27 -7.13
N MET A 3 -7.83 -32.54 -7.32
CA MET A 3 -9.14 -33.11 -6.95
C MET A 3 -9.49 -32.80 -5.47
N ILE A 4 -8.48 -32.67 -4.61
CA ILE A 4 -8.62 -32.30 -3.19
C ILE A 4 -9.13 -30.86 -3.03
N ASP A 5 -8.60 -29.91 -3.81
CA ASP A 5 -9.07 -28.49 -3.76
C ASP A 5 -10.51 -28.37 -4.28
N HIS A 6 -10.86 -29.11 -5.30
CA HIS A 6 -12.23 -29.17 -5.82
C HIS A 6 -13.22 -29.72 -4.79
N ILE A 7 -12.91 -30.84 -4.13
CA ILE A 7 -13.72 -31.44 -3.07
C ILE A 7 -13.87 -30.47 -1.88
N TYR A 8 -12.79 -29.81 -1.49
CA TYR A 8 -12.82 -28.83 -0.40
C TYR A 8 -13.73 -27.64 -0.76
N ARG A 9 -13.64 -27.10 -1.97
CA ARG A 9 -14.51 -26.02 -2.45
C ARG A 9 -15.99 -26.42 -2.48
N GLN A 10 -16.31 -27.62 -2.93
CA GLN A 10 -17.68 -28.15 -2.88
C GLN A 10 -18.23 -28.24 -1.46
N LYS A 11 -17.39 -28.66 -0.48
CA LYS A 11 -17.79 -28.67 0.94
C LYS A 11 -18.04 -27.26 1.47
N VAL A 12 -17.19 -26.30 1.10
CA VAL A 12 -17.36 -24.89 1.48
C VAL A 12 -18.61 -24.31 0.86
N GLU A 13 -18.92 -24.65 -0.38
CA GLU A 13 -20.15 -24.21 -1.09
C GLU A 13 -21.39 -24.77 -0.38
N SER A 14 -21.41 -26.07 -0.07
CA SER A 14 -22.52 -26.70 0.66
C SER A 14 -22.69 -26.10 2.06
N PHE A 15 -21.59 -25.83 2.76
CA PHE A 15 -21.60 -25.11 4.03
C PHE A 15 -22.22 -23.71 3.90
N ILE A 16 -21.89 -22.94 2.86
CA ILE A 16 -22.43 -21.60 2.66
C ILE A 16 -23.91 -21.66 2.32
N LYS A 17 -24.33 -22.58 1.46
CA LYS A 17 -25.74 -22.76 1.12
C LYS A 17 -26.60 -22.99 2.36
N GLU A 18 -26.16 -23.84 3.30
CA GLU A 18 -26.85 -24.05 4.57
C GLU A 18 -26.68 -22.86 5.54
N PHE A 19 -25.48 -22.29 5.65
CA PHE A 19 -25.21 -21.22 6.60
C PHE A 19 -25.96 -19.93 6.25
N ALA A 20 -26.10 -19.60 4.98
CA ALA A 20 -26.80 -18.41 4.52
C ALA A 20 -28.34 -18.47 4.70
N THR A 21 -28.92 -19.63 5.02
CA THR A 21 -30.36 -19.75 5.30
C THR A 21 -30.74 -19.30 6.71
N PHE A 22 -29.76 -19.17 7.62
CA PHE A 22 -30.03 -18.76 8.99
C PHE A 22 -30.24 -17.26 9.11
N ASP A 23 -31.15 -16.89 10.01
CA ASP A 23 -31.29 -15.52 10.49
C ASP A 23 -30.34 -15.27 11.66
N PHE A 24 -29.65 -14.13 11.66
CA PHE A 24 -28.65 -13.78 12.66
C PHE A 24 -29.03 -12.47 13.34
N GLU A 25 -29.60 -12.55 14.55
CA GLU A 25 -29.91 -11.35 15.34
C GLU A 25 -28.63 -10.57 15.74
N ASN A 26 -27.56 -11.30 16.03
CA ASN A 26 -26.29 -10.71 16.45
C ASN A 26 -25.08 -11.56 16.06
N ARG A 27 -23.89 -10.99 16.30
CA ARG A 27 -22.62 -11.64 15.94
C ARG A 27 -22.32 -12.91 16.72
N ASP A 28 -22.81 -13.02 17.95
CA ASP A 28 -22.56 -14.20 18.80
C ASP A 28 -23.35 -15.41 18.29
N ILE A 29 -24.59 -15.20 17.85
CA ILE A 29 -25.40 -16.24 17.22
C ILE A 29 -24.74 -16.69 15.92
N TYR A 30 -24.28 -15.75 15.08
CA TYR A 30 -23.50 -16.06 13.88
C TYR A 30 -22.28 -16.92 14.20
N GLN A 31 -21.47 -16.56 15.20
CA GLN A 31 -20.26 -17.29 15.59
C GLN A 31 -20.58 -18.72 16.10
N LYS A 32 -21.59 -18.85 16.94
CA LYS A 32 -22.03 -20.17 17.43
C LYS A 32 -22.44 -21.07 16.26
N LYS A 33 -23.28 -20.58 15.35
CA LYS A 33 -23.72 -21.34 14.17
C LYS A 33 -22.55 -21.67 13.24
N PHE A 34 -21.63 -20.72 13.03
CA PHE A 34 -20.42 -20.93 12.25
C PHE A 34 -19.59 -22.10 12.77
N ILE A 35 -19.36 -22.15 14.10
CA ILE A 35 -18.60 -23.24 14.74
C ILE A 35 -19.29 -24.58 14.57
N ILE A 36 -20.61 -24.64 14.74
CA ILE A 36 -21.39 -25.88 14.62
C ILE A 36 -21.30 -26.41 13.18
N LEU A 37 -21.59 -25.57 12.20
CA LEU A 37 -21.57 -25.97 10.79
C LEU A 37 -20.17 -26.33 10.29
N ARG A 38 -19.15 -25.58 10.73
CA ARG A 38 -17.76 -25.89 10.43
C ARG A 38 -17.36 -27.29 10.89
N LYS A 39 -17.79 -27.70 12.08
CA LYS A 39 -17.59 -29.07 12.59
C LYS A 39 -18.39 -30.09 11.78
N LYS A 40 -19.65 -29.80 11.43
CA LYS A 40 -20.49 -30.67 10.59
C LYS A 40 -19.85 -30.98 9.24
N TYR A 41 -19.35 -29.96 8.55
CA TYR A 41 -18.73 -30.10 7.23
C TYR A 41 -17.24 -30.48 7.28
N LYS A 42 -16.64 -30.53 8.48
CA LYS A 42 -15.19 -30.81 8.68
C LYS A 42 -14.29 -29.89 7.85
N ILE A 43 -14.57 -28.59 7.89
CA ILE A 43 -13.84 -27.55 7.14
C ILE A 43 -13.42 -26.40 8.06
N ASN A 44 -12.39 -25.64 7.62
CA ASN A 44 -11.96 -24.41 8.28
C ASN A 44 -11.67 -23.31 7.23
N PRO A 45 -12.71 -22.81 6.54
CA PRO A 45 -12.51 -21.87 5.45
C PRO A 45 -12.10 -20.48 5.96
N LYS A 46 -11.19 -19.83 5.25
CA LYS A 46 -10.89 -18.41 5.47
C LYS A 46 -12.13 -17.56 5.14
N LYS A 47 -12.35 -16.47 5.88
CA LYS A 47 -13.49 -15.55 5.64
C LYS A 47 -13.52 -15.01 4.20
N THR A 48 -12.37 -14.74 3.61
CA THR A 48 -12.26 -14.31 2.21
C THR A 48 -12.82 -15.34 1.22
N LEU A 49 -12.53 -16.63 1.44
CA LEU A 49 -13.08 -17.71 0.62
C LEU A 49 -14.59 -17.83 0.79
N ILE A 50 -15.10 -17.71 2.04
CA ILE A 50 -16.55 -17.72 2.31
C ILE A 50 -17.23 -16.60 1.54
N LEU A 51 -16.73 -15.37 1.62
CA LEU A 51 -17.31 -14.22 0.93
C LEU A 51 -17.23 -14.34 -0.60
N LYS A 52 -16.11 -14.84 -1.13
CA LYS A 52 -15.94 -15.07 -2.56
C LYS A 52 -16.98 -16.07 -3.10
N ILE A 53 -17.12 -17.21 -2.43
CA ILE A 53 -18.09 -18.25 -2.83
C ILE A 53 -19.53 -17.76 -2.61
N TYR A 54 -19.82 -17.09 -1.49
CA TYR A 54 -21.15 -16.54 -1.22
C TYR A 54 -21.60 -15.57 -2.30
N ARG A 55 -20.76 -14.62 -2.72
CA ARG A 55 -21.07 -13.68 -3.80
C ARG A 55 -21.38 -14.44 -5.08
N LYS A 56 -20.51 -15.37 -5.48
CA LYS A 56 -20.73 -16.18 -6.66
C LYS A 56 -22.09 -16.90 -6.62
N LEU A 57 -22.45 -17.49 -5.47
CA LEU A 57 -23.75 -18.18 -5.33
C LEU A 57 -24.95 -17.22 -5.42
N VAL A 58 -24.80 -15.99 -4.95
CA VAL A 58 -25.84 -14.94 -5.08
C VAL A 58 -25.93 -14.46 -6.52
N ASP A 59 -24.81 -14.18 -7.19
CA ASP A 59 -24.73 -13.71 -8.57
C ASP A 59 -25.29 -14.78 -9.54
N ASP A 60 -24.94 -16.05 -9.31
CA ASP A 60 -25.45 -17.21 -10.04
C ASP A 60 -26.93 -17.54 -9.69
N LYS A 61 -27.56 -16.75 -8.79
CA LYS A 61 -28.93 -16.94 -8.29
C LYS A 61 -29.21 -18.32 -7.66
N VAL A 62 -28.17 -18.95 -7.11
CA VAL A 62 -28.26 -20.26 -6.41
C VAL A 62 -28.80 -20.10 -4.99
N ILE A 63 -28.50 -18.97 -4.34
CA ILE A 63 -29.02 -18.58 -3.03
C ILE A 63 -29.55 -17.14 -3.07
N LEU A 64 -30.50 -16.84 -2.17
CA LEU A 64 -30.97 -15.47 -2.00
C LEU A 64 -29.95 -14.65 -1.16
N PRO A 65 -29.81 -13.33 -1.44
CA PRO A 65 -28.97 -12.46 -0.62
C PRO A 65 -29.41 -12.45 0.84
N ASN A 66 -28.47 -12.72 1.74
CA ASN A 66 -28.67 -12.58 3.19
C ASN A 66 -27.78 -11.47 3.72
N HIS A 67 -28.38 -10.31 4.00
CA HIS A 67 -27.67 -9.11 4.44
C HIS A 67 -26.93 -9.32 5.76
N GLN A 68 -27.51 -10.04 6.70
CA GLN A 68 -26.90 -10.28 8.03
C GLN A 68 -25.73 -11.26 7.92
N PHE A 69 -25.87 -12.33 7.14
CA PHE A 69 -24.77 -13.23 6.82
C PHE A 69 -23.59 -12.46 6.23
N TYR A 70 -23.86 -11.63 5.22
CA TYR A 70 -22.82 -10.82 4.58
C TYR A 70 -22.14 -9.88 5.58
N LYS A 71 -22.92 -9.08 6.33
CA LYS A 71 -22.44 -8.14 7.35
C LYS A 71 -21.53 -8.80 8.39
N PHE A 72 -21.89 -9.96 8.93
CA PHE A 72 -21.08 -10.64 9.94
C PHE A 72 -19.89 -11.41 9.36
N SER A 73 -19.93 -11.73 8.07
CA SER A 73 -18.79 -12.34 7.35
C SER A 73 -17.68 -11.35 7.00
N ILE A 74 -17.98 -10.05 6.93
CA ILE A 74 -16.97 -9.00 6.61
C ILE A 74 -15.81 -9.06 7.61
N LYS A 75 -14.58 -8.99 7.07
CA LYS A 75 -13.35 -8.91 7.85
C LYS A 75 -13.03 -7.45 8.20
N LYS A 76 -12.87 -7.14 9.50
CA LYS A 76 -12.55 -5.78 9.98
C LYS A 76 -13.59 -4.74 9.54
N ILE A 77 -14.85 -4.91 9.94
CA ILE A 77 -16.01 -4.07 9.59
C ILE A 77 -15.72 -2.56 9.72
N GLY A 78 -14.95 -2.14 10.74
CA GLY A 78 -14.61 -0.72 10.96
C GLY A 78 -13.89 -0.03 9.81
N LYS A 79 -13.27 -0.79 8.87
CA LYS A 79 -12.49 -0.18 7.76
C LYS A 79 -13.34 0.60 6.74
N SER A 80 -14.60 0.26 6.60
CA SER A 80 -15.53 0.92 5.66
C SER A 80 -16.81 1.39 6.35
N SER A 81 -16.77 1.60 7.66
CA SER A 81 -17.94 2.08 8.43
C SER A 81 -18.39 3.48 8.02
N SER A 82 -17.49 4.29 7.49
CA SER A 82 -17.79 5.61 6.90
C SER A 82 -18.49 5.52 5.54
N GLY A 83 -18.61 4.34 4.94
CA GLY A 83 -19.09 4.16 3.57
C GLY A 83 -18.03 4.48 2.50
N VAL A 84 -16.78 4.74 2.89
CA VAL A 84 -15.66 5.03 1.98
C VAL A 84 -14.57 4.00 2.16
N SER A 85 -14.03 3.48 1.07
CA SER A 85 -12.88 2.59 1.08
C SER A 85 -11.60 3.35 0.76
N VAL A 86 -10.61 3.24 1.65
CA VAL A 86 -9.32 3.90 1.48
C VAL A 86 -8.36 2.99 0.72
N ILE A 87 -7.85 3.50 -0.39
CA ILE A 87 -6.81 2.87 -1.20
C ILE A 87 -5.55 3.73 -1.13
N THR A 88 -4.51 3.18 -0.53
CA THR A 88 -3.20 3.82 -0.45
C THR A 88 -2.31 3.29 -1.55
N VAL A 89 -1.70 4.18 -2.32
CA VAL A 89 -0.71 3.91 -3.36
C VAL A 89 0.58 4.67 -3.04
N LEU A 90 1.72 4.09 -3.35
CA LEU A 90 3.04 4.65 -3.03
C LEU A 90 3.79 4.98 -4.31
N THR A 91 4.36 6.18 -4.37
CA THR A 91 5.19 6.62 -5.48
C THR A 91 6.53 5.89 -5.53
N SER A 92 7.12 5.80 -6.70
CA SER A 92 8.39 5.08 -6.90
C SER A 92 9.60 5.89 -6.37
N PRO A 93 10.58 5.24 -5.73
CA PRO A 93 11.88 5.84 -5.45
C PRO A 93 12.70 6.09 -6.73
N LYS A 94 12.31 5.44 -7.84
CA LYS A 94 12.89 5.61 -9.18
C LYS A 94 11.76 5.88 -10.18
N PRO A 95 11.12 7.08 -10.12
CA PRO A 95 9.99 7.40 -10.98
C PRO A 95 10.36 7.25 -12.46
N GLN A 96 9.43 6.65 -13.20
CA GLN A 96 9.49 6.50 -14.65
C GLN A 96 8.32 7.26 -15.25
N TYR A 97 8.58 8.06 -16.24
CA TYR A 97 7.56 8.88 -16.91
C TYR A 97 7.97 9.20 -18.35
N THR A 98 7.04 9.66 -19.15
CA THR A 98 7.30 10.14 -20.49
C THR A 98 7.48 11.66 -20.45
N ASN A 99 8.61 12.17 -20.92
CA ASN A 99 8.86 13.62 -20.97
C ASN A 99 8.13 14.28 -22.15
N MET A 100 8.24 15.59 -22.28
CA MET A 100 7.61 16.37 -23.35
C MET A 100 8.07 15.99 -24.78
N ASP A 101 9.21 15.30 -24.89
CA ASP A 101 9.78 14.83 -26.16
C ASP A 101 9.41 13.37 -26.46
N ASP A 102 8.39 12.81 -25.78
CA ASP A 102 7.96 11.42 -25.87
C ASP A 102 9.06 10.39 -25.50
N ILE A 103 10.06 10.81 -24.72
CA ILE A 103 11.15 9.94 -24.25
C ILE A 103 10.81 9.39 -22.87
N LYS A 104 10.93 8.08 -22.69
CA LYS A 104 10.82 7.45 -21.38
C LYS A 104 12.04 7.78 -20.54
N VAL A 105 11.82 8.46 -19.42
CA VAL A 105 12.86 8.85 -18.46
C VAL A 105 12.69 8.02 -17.20
N LYS A 106 13.81 7.55 -16.65
CA LYS A 106 13.90 6.94 -15.31
C LYS A 106 14.85 7.77 -14.47
N GLN A 107 14.37 8.25 -13.34
CA GLN A 107 15.11 9.15 -12.47
C GLN A 107 15.12 8.63 -11.05
N THR A 108 16.23 8.77 -10.32
CA THR A 108 16.24 8.51 -8.89
C THR A 108 15.61 9.69 -8.17
N PHE A 109 14.59 9.42 -7.39
CA PHE A 109 13.94 10.44 -6.57
C PHE A 109 14.70 10.63 -5.25
N SER A 110 14.95 11.86 -4.91
CA SER A 110 15.36 12.26 -3.56
C SER A 110 14.75 13.62 -3.24
N CYS A 111 14.11 13.73 -2.09
CA CYS A 111 13.82 15.03 -1.48
C CYS A 111 15.15 15.76 -1.26
N GLY A 112 15.22 17.06 -1.53
CA GLY A 112 16.45 17.86 -1.41
C GLY A 112 16.98 18.03 0.02
N GLU A 113 16.19 17.63 1.01
CA GLU A 113 16.47 17.84 2.42
C GLU A 113 17.09 16.60 3.09
N ASN A 114 17.86 16.82 4.15
CA ASN A 114 18.51 15.76 4.92
C ASN A 114 18.09 15.78 6.39
N CYS A 115 16.78 15.63 6.64
CA CYS A 115 16.25 15.58 7.99
C CYS A 115 16.82 14.38 8.76
N SER A 116 17.29 14.60 10.00
CA SER A 116 17.99 13.58 10.80
C SER A 116 17.11 12.38 11.19
N TYR A 117 15.78 12.55 11.23
CA TYR A 117 14.81 11.50 11.54
C TYR A 117 14.37 10.69 10.32
N CYS A 118 14.69 11.15 9.12
CA CYS A 118 14.16 10.56 7.89
C CYS A 118 14.93 9.31 7.51
N PRO A 119 14.30 8.12 7.52
CA PRO A 119 14.97 6.90 7.08
C PRO A 119 15.32 6.99 5.60
N ASN A 120 16.46 6.40 5.24
CA ASN A 120 16.91 6.27 3.89
C ASN A 120 17.32 4.83 3.63
N GLU A 121 16.56 4.14 2.78
CA GLU A 121 16.84 2.77 2.36
C GLU A 121 17.18 2.77 0.86
N PRO A 122 18.48 2.92 0.49
CA PRO A 122 18.91 2.84 -0.90
C PRO A 122 18.82 1.42 -1.44
N GLU A 123 18.99 1.26 -2.74
CA GLU A 123 19.18 -0.05 -3.35
C GLU A 123 20.50 -0.66 -2.86
N GLU A 124 20.45 -1.91 -2.44
CA GLU A 124 21.62 -2.68 -2.00
C GLU A 124 21.68 -4.00 -2.76
N LYS A 125 22.88 -4.45 -3.05
CA LYS A 125 23.17 -5.74 -3.69
C LYS A 125 24.02 -6.59 -2.76
N TYR A 126 23.70 -7.87 -2.70
CA TYR A 126 24.39 -8.83 -1.86
C TYR A 126 24.83 -10.01 -2.72
N ASP A 127 26.11 -10.34 -2.70
CA ASP A 127 26.62 -11.58 -3.27
C ASP A 127 26.37 -12.71 -2.28
N LEU A 128 25.54 -13.64 -2.67
CA LEU A 128 25.06 -14.73 -1.82
C LEU A 128 25.45 -16.08 -2.44
N GLN A 129 25.79 -17.06 -1.61
CA GLN A 129 26.02 -18.43 -2.01
C GLN A 129 24.97 -19.34 -1.38
N ILE A 130 24.36 -20.22 -2.15
CA ILE A 130 23.36 -21.18 -1.67
C ILE A 130 24.09 -22.30 -0.90
N THR A 131 23.71 -22.47 0.36
CA THR A 131 24.30 -23.49 1.24
C THR A 131 23.39 -24.67 1.48
N ASP A 132 22.07 -24.49 1.31
CA ASP A 132 21.10 -25.59 1.45
C ASP A 132 19.80 -25.25 0.72
N ILE A 133 19.04 -26.26 0.29
CA ILE A 133 17.78 -26.14 -0.42
C ILE A 133 16.74 -27.03 0.24
N ASN A 134 15.68 -26.41 0.76
CA ASN A 134 14.53 -27.12 1.33
C ASN A 134 13.33 -27.06 0.38
N VAL A 135 13.15 -28.11 -0.40
CA VAL A 135 12.07 -28.21 -1.40
C VAL A 135 10.69 -28.31 -0.76
N LYS A 136 10.59 -28.94 0.42
CA LYS A 136 9.31 -29.18 1.09
C LYS A 136 8.66 -27.88 1.59
N ASP A 137 9.47 -27.00 2.15
CA ASP A 137 9.04 -25.75 2.75
C ASP A 137 9.36 -24.52 1.86
N ASN A 138 9.82 -24.77 0.63
CA ASN A 138 10.06 -23.80 -0.44
C ASN A 138 11.02 -22.66 -0.05
N PHE A 139 12.17 -22.99 0.54
CA PHE A 139 13.20 -22.02 0.90
C PHE A 139 14.62 -22.47 0.55
N ILE A 140 15.53 -21.51 0.44
CA ILE A 140 16.98 -21.72 0.36
C ILE A 140 17.68 -21.09 1.55
N ASN A 141 18.74 -21.72 2.03
CA ASN A 141 19.70 -21.12 2.94
C ASN A 141 20.84 -20.50 2.12
N VAL A 142 21.21 -19.29 2.45
CA VAL A 142 22.30 -18.58 1.78
C VAL A 142 23.32 -18.05 2.78
N TYR A 143 24.56 -17.98 2.33
CA TYR A 143 25.67 -17.34 3.02
C TYR A 143 26.09 -16.08 2.26
N SER A 144 26.41 -15.01 2.98
CA SER A 144 26.98 -13.78 2.43
C SER A 144 28.38 -13.56 2.99
N ARG A 145 29.30 -13.13 2.15
CA ARG A 145 30.62 -12.68 2.59
C ARG A 145 30.58 -11.33 3.30
N ASP A 146 29.60 -10.50 2.94
CA ASP A 146 29.34 -9.21 3.57
C ASP A 146 28.33 -9.39 4.70
N LYS A 147 28.52 -8.67 5.80
CA LYS A 147 27.56 -8.72 6.91
C LYS A 147 26.18 -8.33 6.44
N LEU A 148 25.24 -9.25 6.55
CA LEU A 148 23.83 -9.00 6.30
C LEU A 148 23.29 -8.09 7.42
N ASN A 149 22.88 -6.88 7.07
CA ASN A 149 22.28 -5.97 8.03
C ASN A 149 20.89 -6.54 8.43
N THR A 150 20.75 -6.94 9.68
CA THR A 150 19.74 -7.84 10.25
C THR A 150 18.29 -7.38 10.14
N THR A 151 18.01 -6.16 9.70
CA THR A 151 16.65 -5.59 9.63
C THR A 151 16.08 -5.52 8.21
N ARG A 152 16.75 -6.08 7.19
CA ARG A 152 16.45 -5.76 5.80
C ARG A 152 16.02 -6.98 5.01
N VAL A 153 14.92 -6.83 4.28
CA VAL A 153 14.30 -7.87 3.47
C VAL A 153 14.77 -7.72 2.03
N LEU A 154 15.27 -8.80 1.43
CA LEU A 154 15.51 -8.85 -0.02
C LEU A 154 14.18 -8.76 -0.74
N SER A 155 14.15 -8.03 -1.86
CA SER A 155 12.96 -7.91 -2.71
C SER A 155 12.91 -9.02 -3.74
N TYR A 156 14.05 -9.34 -4.35
CA TYR A 156 14.19 -10.46 -5.28
C TYR A 156 15.66 -10.94 -5.31
N ILE A 157 15.88 -12.09 -5.89
CA ILE A 157 17.22 -12.59 -6.20
C ILE A 157 17.40 -12.73 -7.70
N ILE A 158 18.65 -12.62 -8.17
CA ILE A 158 19.05 -12.85 -9.56
C ILE A 158 19.90 -14.11 -9.60
N HIS A 159 19.49 -15.05 -10.43
CA HIS A 159 20.26 -16.26 -10.74
C HIS A 159 20.18 -16.54 -12.23
N ASN A 160 21.32 -16.70 -12.91
CA ASN A 160 21.40 -16.92 -14.36
C ASN A 160 20.60 -15.89 -15.17
N ASP A 161 20.71 -14.60 -14.83
CA ASP A 161 19.99 -13.46 -15.44
C ASP A 161 18.46 -13.51 -15.30
N ILE A 162 17.93 -14.38 -14.44
CA ILE A 162 16.50 -14.48 -14.12
C ILE A 162 16.25 -13.88 -12.73
N ASN A 163 15.20 -13.07 -12.62
CA ASN A 163 14.75 -12.50 -11.35
C ASN A 163 13.71 -13.40 -10.69
N TYR A 164 13.90 -13.69 -9.41
CA TYR A 164 13.00 -14.50 -8.59
C TYR A 164 12.51 -13.68 -7.41
N ASP A 165 11.20 -13.47 -7.32
CA ASP A 165 10.59 -12.71 -6.24
C ASP A 165 10.73 -13.44 -4.90
N VAL A 166 11.13 -12.68 -3.87
CA VAL A 166 11.29 -13.18 -2.52
C VAL A 166 10.04 -12.88 -1.72
N GLN A 167 9.45 -13.91 -1.10
CA GLN A 167 8.28 -13.76 -0.25
C GLN A 167 8.65 -13.29 1.16
N GLU A 168 9.68 -13.88 1.74
CA GLU A 168 10.16 -13.59 3.08
C GLU A 168 11.64 -13.93 3.21
N CYS A 169 12.36 -13.15 4.02
CA CYS A 169 13.73 -13.44 4.41
C CYS A 169 13.83 -13.48 5.93
N ARG A 170 14.66 -14.40 6.43
CA ARG A 170 14.98 -14.47 7.87
C ARG A 170 16.49 -14.64 8.05
N ASN A 171 17.11 -13.72 8.75
CA ASN A 171 18.50 -13.87 9.12
C ASN A 171 18.65 -14.93 10.23
N LEU A 172 19.57 -15.85 10.02
CA LEU A 172 19.97 -16.84 11.03
C LEU A 172 21.17 -16.33 11.84
N SER A 173 22.06 -15.56 11.19
CA SER A 173 23.24 -14.94 11.76
C SER A 173 23.61 -13.66 10.98
N ASP A 174 24.74 -13.04 11.29
CA ASP A 174 25.23 -11.85 10.58
C ASP A 174 25.62 -12.14 9.11
N ASP A 175 25.81 -13.40 8.76
CA ASP A 175 26.30 -13.84 7.44
C ASP A 175 25.42 -14.91 6.77
N THR A 176 24.37 -15.38 7.45
CA THR A 176 23.47 -16.41 6.92
C THR A 176 22.00 -16.00 6.97
N MET A 177 21.28 -16.32 5.91
CA MET A 177 19.87 -15.98 5.74
C MET A 177 19.08 -17.13 5.13
N ILE A 178 17.81 -17.26 5.53
CA ILE A 178 16.82 -18.06 4.83
C ILE A 178 16.05 -17.18 3.87
N ILE A 179 15.93 -17.58 2.61
CA ILE A 179 15.09 -16.94 1.60
C ILE A 179 13.94 -17.87 1.26
N MET A 180 12.72 -17.40 1.50
CA MET A 180 11.48 -18.14 1.26
C MET A 180 10.80 -17.61 -0.01
N PHE A 181 10.29 -18.51 -0.82
CA PHE A 181 9.57 -18.20 -2.05
C PHE A 181 8.07 -18.51 -1.88
N ALA A 182 7.22 -17.87 -2.67
CA ALA A 182 5.79 -18.17 -2.68
C ALA A 182 5.53 -19.59 -3.18
N ASP A 183 4.44 -20.22 -2.71
CA ASP A 183 4.01 -21.57 -3.16
C ASP A 183 3.73 -21.60 -4.67
N ASP A 184 3.33 -20.47 -5.27
CA ASP A 184 3.24 -20.25 -6.71
C ASP A 184 4.48 -19.45 -7.13
N PHE A 185 5.59 -20.15 -7.34
CA PHE A 185 6.87 -19.58 -7.76
C PHE A 185 6.71 -18.92 -9.12
N SER A 186 6.53 -17.60 -9.15
CA SER A 186 6.42 -16.85 -10.40
C SER A 186 7.78 -16.26 -10.79
N ILE A 187 8.20 -16.55 -12.02
CA ILE A 187 9.26 -15.80 -12.67
C ILE A 187 8.69 -14.42 -12.97
N ALA A 188 9.42 -13.36 -12.67
CA ALA A 188 9.01 -11.97 -12.85
C ALA A 188 8.69 -11.58 -14.33
N ASP A 189 8.90 -12.48 -15.28
CA ASP A 189 8.57 -12.29 -16.70
C ASP A 189 7.12 -12.68 -17.02
N LYS A 190 6.30 -11.68 -17.24
CA LYS A 190 4.83 -11.66 -17.33
C LYS A 190 4.20 -12.34 -18.55
N PHE A 191 4.89 -13.16 -19.34
CA PHE A 191 4.35 -13.67 -20.61
C PHE A 191 4.40 -15.18 -20.82
N SER A 192 4.70 -15.99 -19.82
CA SER A 192 4.65 -17.45 -20.00
C SER A 192 3.70 -18.13 -19.02
N ILE A 193 2.97 -19.08 -19.55
CA ILE A 193 2.10 -20.05 -18.88
C ILE A 193 2.83 -20.62 -17.65
N VAL A 194 2.18 -20.52 -16.49
CA VAL A 194 2.70 -20.98 -15.20
C VAL A 194 2.95 -22.49 -15.23
N ASP A 195 4.17 -22.89 -15.53
CA ASP A 195 4.66 -24.20 -15.15
C ASP A 195 5.02 -24.15 -13.65
N LYS A 196 4.45 -25.06 -12.86
CA LYS A 196 4.83 -25.26 -11.46
C LYS A 196 6.24 -25.82 -11.41
N PHE A 197 7.23 -24.98 -11.15
CA PHE A 197 8.60 -25.41 -10.96
C PHE A 197 8.93 -25.60 -9.48
N SER A 198 9.66 -26.69 -9.17
CA SER A 198 10.30 -26.83 -7.86
C SER A 198 11.52 -25.93 -7.77
N ILE A 199 11.82 -25.36 -6.60
CA ILE A 199 13.06 -24.62 -6.38
C ILE A 199 14.31 -25.48 -6.68
N ALA A 200 14.24 -26.79 -6.48
CA ALA A 200 15.32 -27.73 -6.81
C ALA A 200 15.61 -27.80 -8.31
N ASP A 201 14.67 -27.41 -9.18
CA ASP A 201 14.89 -27.38 -10.63
C ASP A 201 15.60 -26.11 -11.09
N LYS A 202 15.73 -25.11 -10.19
CA LYS A 202 16.25 -23.76 -10.49
C LYS A 202 17.56 -23.45 -9.79
N PHE A 203 17.81 -24.04 -8.63
CA PHE A 203 18.96 -23.74 -7.80
C PHE A 203 19.72 -25.03 -7.43
N ASN A 204 21.03 -24.93 -7.35
CA ASN A 204 21.90 -25.97 -6.82
C ASN A 204 22.63 -25.44 -5.57
N ILE A 205 23.04 -26.34 -4.71
CA ILE A 205 23.97 -26.02 -3.62
C ILE A 205 25.27 -25.51 -4.25
N ASP A 206 25.86 -24.46 -3.63
CA ASP A 206 27.03 -23.73 -4.09
C ASP A 206 26.77 -22.73 -5.25
N ASP A 207 25.55 -22.63 -5.78
CA ASP A 207 25.22 -21.57 -6.74
C ASP A 207 25.46 -20.20 -6.12
N ASN A 208 26.03 -19.29 -6.93
CA ASN A 208 26.14 -17.88 -6.59
C ASN A 208 24.92 -17.13 -7.14
N ILE A 209 24.29 -16.37 -6.28
CA ILE A 209 23.13 -15.56 -6.60
C ILE A 209 23.35 -14.12 -6.13
N ILE A 210 22.63 -13.18 -6.70
CA ILE A 210 22.65 -11.78 -6.27
C ILE A 210 21.32 -11.46 -5.58
N GLY A 211 21.37 -11.16 -4.30
CA GLY A 211 20.23 -10.64 -3.56
C GLY A 211 20.07 -9.14 -3.81
N ILE A 212 18.87 -8.69 -4.15
CA ILE A 212 18.55 -7.27 -4.36
C ILE A 212 17.56 -6.79 -3.31
N LYS A 213 17.94 -5.75 -2.60
CA LYS A 213 17.05 -4.92 -1.82
C LYS A 213 16.71 -3.68 -2.66
N VAL A 214 15.46 -3.54 -3.05
CA VAL A 214 15.01 -2.38 -3.82
C VAL A 214 15.03 -1.13 -2.95
N ALA A 215 15.48 -0.01 -3.52
CA ALA A 215 15.38 1.30 -2.86
C ALA A 215 13.94 1.59 -2.45
N GLN A 216 13.77 2.23 -1.29
CA GLN A 216 12.46 2.69 -0.83
C GLN A 216 12.34 4.21 -1.00
N PRO A 217 11.13 4.74 -1.19
CA PRO A 217 10.90 6.17 -1.12
C PRO A 217 11.37 6.69 0.23
N ARG A 218 12.00 7.85 0.22
CA ARG A 218 12.50 8.45 1.44
C ARG A 218 11.36 8.69 2.44
N SER A 219 11.61 8.52 3.72
CA SER A 219 10.65 8.51 4.83
C SER A 219 9.86 7.22 5.01
N TYR A 220 10.12 6.18 4.21
CA TYR A 220 9.43 4.90 4.28
C TYR A 220 10.39 3.75 4.49
N LEU A 221 9.95 2.77 5.31
CA LEU A 221 10.71 1.55 5.59
C LEU A 221 10.15 0.37 4.80
N SER A 222 11.02 -0.51 4.33
CA SER A 222 10.68 -1.69 3.52
C SER A 222 9.65 -2.62 4.18
N ALA A 223 9.60 -2.68 5.51
CA ALA A 223 8.67 -3.53 6.27
C ALA A 223 7.24 -2.98 6.39
N GLU A 224 6.97 -1.75 5.96
CA GLU A 224 5.65 -1.16 6.07
C GLU A 224 4.65 -1.81 5.10
N PRO A 225 3.39 -2.06 5.52
CA PRO A 225 2.42 -2.77 4.69
C PRO A 225 2.11 -2.12 3.34
N ALA A 226 2.15 -0.77 3.27
CA ALA A 226 1.96 -0.03 2.02
C ALA A 226 3.18 -0.20 1.09
N VAL A 227 4.38 -0.16 1.67
CA VAL A 227 5.65 -0.32 0.96
C VAL A 227 5.80 -1.75 0.42
N LEU A 228 5.49 -2.77 1.23
CA LEU A 228 5.49 -4.16 0.79
C LEU A 228 4.55 -4.39 -0.40
N ARG A 229 3.38 -3.74 -0.41
CA ARG A 229 2.46 -3.79 -1.55
C ARG A 229 3.04 -3.08 -2.77
N ALA A 230 3.63 -1.90 -2.59
CA ALA A 230 4.23 -1.14 -3.68
C ALA A 230 5.40 -1.88 -4.33
N ASN A 231 6.30 -2.46 -3.53
CA ASN A 231 7.40 -3.31 -4.01
C ASN A 231 6.89 -4.47 -4.86
N ARG A 232 5.87 -5.20 -4.37
CA ARG A 232 5.25 -6.33 -5.06
C ARG A 232 4.61 -5.95 -6.39
N ASN A 233 4.24 -4.69 -6.54
CA ASN A 233 3.58 -4.11 -7.71
C ASN A 233 4.50 -3.17 -8.51
N ASP A 234 5.82 -3.22 -8.32
CA ASP A 234 6.81 -2.39 -9.02
C ASP A 234 6.52 -0.88 -8.91
N PHE A 235 5.88 -0.44 -7.84
CA PHE A 235 5.38 0.93 -7.65
C PHE A 235 4.42 1.42 -8.77
N ASP A 236 3.88 0.52 -9.59
CA ASP A 236 2.91 0.82 -10.62
C ASP A 236 1.56 1.18 -9.98
N ALA A 237 1.01 2.36 -10.32
CA ALA A 237 -0.22 2.87 -9.71
C ALA A 237 -1.43 1.96 -9.98
N ILE A 238 -1.55 1.42 -11.21
CA ILE A 238 -2.67 0.57 -11.61
C ILE A 238 -2.63 -0.75 -10.85
N LYS A 239 -1.45 -1.39 -10.77
CA LYS A 239 -1.31 -2.66 -10.06
C LYS A 239 -1.56 -2.50 -8.57
N GLN A 240 -1.02 -1.44 -7.93
CA GLN A 240 -1.25 -1.14 -6.51
C GLN A 240 -2.72 -0.90 -6.21
N PHE A 241 -3.42 -0.15 -7.10
CA PHE A 241 -4.84 0.09 -6.98
C PHE A 241 -5.61 -1.23 -7.02
N ASN A 242 -5.41 -2.04 -8.06
CA ASN A 242 -6.09 -3.31 -8.26
C ASN A 242 -5.85 -4.29 -7.10
N ASP A 243 -4.58 -4.48 -6.69
CA ASP A 243 -4.24 -5.35 -5.54
C ASP A 243 -4.98 -4.92 -4.26
N ARG A 244 -5.07 -3.61 -4.03
CA ARG A 244 -5.76 -3.10 -2.84
C ARG A 244 -7.29 -3.18 -2.96
N ALA A 245 -7.84 -2.88 -4.11
CA ALA A 245 -9.28 -3.00 -4.39
C ALA A 245 -9.72 -4.46 -4.27
N ASP A 246 -8.96 -5.41 -4.85
CA ASP A 246 -9.19 -6.84 -4.71
C ASP A 246 -9.16 -7.29 -3.25
N ALA A 247 -8.16 -6.88 -2.49
CA ALA A 247 -8.06 -7.21 -1.07
C ALA A 247 -9.25 -6.68 -0.25
N LEU A 248 -9.72 -5.47 -0.53
CA LEU A 248 -10.90 -4.88 0.12
C LEU A 248 -12.16 -5.64 -0.30
N SER A 249 -12.36 -5.85 -1.60
CA SER A 249 -13.48 -6.60 -2.14
C SER A 249 -13.54 -8.02 -1.58
N MET A 250 -12.42 -8.76 -1.55
CA MET A 250 -12.35 -10.10 -0.97
C MET A 250 -12.70 -10.11 0.53
N CYS A 251 -12.42 -9.01 1.25
CA CYS A 251 -12.79 -8.87 2.66
C CYS A 251 -14.24 -8.43 2.89
N GLY A 252 -15.00 -8.18 1.81
CA GLY A 252 -16.41 -7.79 1.88
C GLY A 252 -16.66 -6.29 1.93
N HIS A 253 -15.65 -5.46 1.75
CA HIS A 253 -15.83 -4.01 1.75
C HIS A 253 -16.35 -3.53 0.39
N PRO A 254 -17.30 -2.55 0.37
CA PRO A 254 -17.69 -1.88 -0.86
C PRO A 254 -16.54 -1.04 -1.38
N ILE A 255 -16.42 -0.90 -2.69
CA ILE A 255 -15.42 -0.08 -3.37
C ILE A 255 -16.05 0.89 -4.37
N ASP A 256 -17.30 1.27 -4.14
CA ASP A 256 -18.05 2.24 -4.92
C ASP A 256 -17.61 3.68 -4.68
N LYS A 257 -17.13 3.98 -3.46
CA LYS A 257 -16.60 5.29 -3.05
C LYS A 257 -15.20 5.11 -2.48
N ILE A 258 -14.24 5.73 -3.12
CA ILE A 258 -12.81 5.53 -2.85
C ILE A 258 -12.16 6.86 -2.46
N GLU A 259 -11.43 6.86 -1.36
CA GLU A 259 -10.44 7.89 -1.05
C GLU A 259 -9.05 7.33 -1.37
N ILE A 260 -8.33 7.99 -2.28
CA ILE A 260 -6.95 7.66 -2.61
C ILE A 260 -6.02 8.44 -1.69
N ILE A 261 -5.03 7.74 -1.13
CA ILE A 261 -3.93 8.38 -0.41
C ILE A 261 -2.64 8.03 -1.14
N ILE A 262 -1.98 9.06 -1.68
CA ILE A 262 -0.69 8.92 -2.34
C ILE A 262 0.40 9.20 -1.30
N LEU A 263 1.18 8.18 -1.01
CA LEU A 263 2.34 8.22 -0.13
C LEU A 263 3.63 8.25 -0.95
N GLY A 264 4.75 8.63 -0.33
CA GLY A 264 6.07 8.60 -0.96
C GLY A 264 6.96 9.79 -0.60
N GLY A 265 6.61 10.50 0.46
CA GLY A 265 7.33 11.66 0.96
C GLY A 265 6.85 12.97 0.33
N THR A 266 7.76 13.84 -0.08
CA THR A 266 7.39 15.17 -0.59
C THR A 266 6.91 15.08 -2.04
N TRP A 267 5.60 15.10 -2.24
CA TRP A 267 4.95 15.02 -3.56
C TRP A 267 5.48 16.05 -4.56
N ASP A 268 5.69 17.29 -4.12
CA ASP A 268 6.07 18.39 -5.02
C ASP A 268 7.49 18.31 -5.55
N HIS A 269 8.33 17.45 -4.98
CA HIS A 269 9.67 17.20 -5.49
C HIS A 269 9.70 16.18 -6.64
N TYR A 270 8.62 15.42 -6.87
CA TYR A 270 8.54 14.53 -8.02
C TYR A 270 8.42 15.32 -9.34
N PRO A 271 8.97 14.81 -10.47
CA PRO A 271 8.80 15.42 -11.78
C PRO A 271 7.31 15.65 -12.10
N LYS A 272 7.02 16.78 -12.73
CA LYS A 272 5.64 17.16 -13.06
C LYS A 272 4.95 16.08 -13.89
N GLU A 273 5.60 15.59 -14.93
CA GLU A 273 5.09 14.57 -15.84
C GLU A 273 4.77 13.27 -15.10
N TYR A 274 5.66 12.82 -14.19
CA TYR A 274 5.41 11.66 -13.34
C TYR A 274 4.18 11.84 -12.46
N ARG A 275 4.00 13.01 -11.83
CA ARG A 275 2.83 13.30 -10.98
C ARG A 275 1.54 13.20 -11.78
N TYR A 276 1.51 13.76 -13.00
CA TYR A 276 0.35 13.69 -13.90
C TYR A 276 0.05 12.26 -14.33
N GLU A 277 1.07 11.52 -14.80
CA GLU A 277 0.91 10.12 -15.19
C GLU A 277 0.45 9.23 -14.03
N PHE A 278 1.02 9.41 -12.84
CA PHE A 278 0.68 8.61 -11.67
C PHE A 278 -0.79 8.80 -11.24
N ILE A 279 -1.29 10.03 -11.24
CA ILE A 279 -2.70 10.31 -10.92
C ILE A 279 -3.61 9.85 -12.06
N ARG A 280 -3.26 10.10 -13.32
CA ARG A 280 -4.00 9.58 -14.48
C ARG A 280 -4.17 8.06 -14.39
N ASP A 281 -3.10 7.36 -14.10
CA ASP A 281 -3.09 5.90 -14.01
C ASP A 281 -3.91 5.39 -12.82
N THR A 282 -3.96 6.14 -11.73
CA THR A 282 -4.82 5.85 -10.57
C THR A 282 -6.30 6.01 -10.93
N TYR A 283 -6.69 7.09 -11.63
CA TYR A 283 -8.08 7.29 -12.10
C TYR A 283 -8.45 6.24 -13.15
N TYR A 284 -7.56 5.98 -14.10
CA TYR A 284 -7.77 4.92 -15.09
C TYR A 284 -8.00 3.57 -14.43
N ALA A 285 -7.21 3.19 -13.44
CA ALA A 285 -7.39 1.93 -12.71
C ALA A 285 -8.78 1.83 -12.08
N ALA A 286 -9.27 2.90 -11.44
CA ALA A 286 -10.61 2.94 -10.87
C ALA A 286 -11.70 2.83 -11.94
N ASN A 287 -11.52 3.48 -13.09
CA ASN A 287 -12.48 3.50 -14.19
C ASN A 287 -12.66 2.15 -14.87
N ILE A 288 -11.60 1.32 -14.90
CA ILE A 288 -11.64 0.01 -15.56
C ILE A 288 -11.77 -1.17 -14.59
N TYR A 289 -11.73 -0.93 -13.27
CA TYR A 289 -11.76 -1.99 -12.28
C TYR A 289 -13.02 -2.85 -12.41
N GLY A 290 -12.85 -4.16 -12.57
CA GLY A 290 -13.96 -5.10 -12.77
C GLY A 290 -14.68 -5.01 -14.13
N GLY A 291 -14.27 -4.07 -15.00
CA GLY A 291 -14.89 -3.81 -16.31
C GLY A 291 -13.98 -4.12 -17.49
N ILE A 292 -14.22 -3.45 -18.60
CA ILE A 292 -13.49 -3.65 -19.87
C ILE A 292 -12.23 -2.79 -19.87
N ILE A 293 -11.10 -3.41 -20.15
CA ILE A 293 -9.83 -2.72 -20.35
C ILE A 293 -9.87 -1.94 -21.67
N ARG A 294 -9.54 -0.68 -21.64
CA ARG A 294 -9.44 0.23 -22.79
C ARG A 294 -8.10 0.96 -22.80
N ASN A 295 -7.81 1.71 -23.83
CA ASN A 295 -6.67 2.60 -23.84
C ASN A 295 -6.85 3.72 -22.81
N LYS A 296 -5.74 4.18 -22.22
CA LYS A 296 -5.71 5.34 -21.32
C LYS A 296 -6.03 6.61 -22.11
N SER A 297 -6.85 7.46 -21.54
CA SER A 297 -7.05 8.85 -21.99
C SER A 297 -6.09 9.79 -21.25
N ASP A 298 -6.16 11.08 -21.50
CA ASP A 298 -5.44 12.05 -20.70
C ASP A 298 -6.02 12.16 -19.26
N LEU A 299 -5.34 12.87 -18.37
CA LEU A 299 -5.76 12.98 -16.97
C LEU A 299 -7.15 13.60 -16.82
N LYS A 300 -7.43 14.66 -17.58
CA LYS A 300 -8.70 15.38 -17.49
C LYS A 300 -9.88 14.50 -17.90
N ASP A 301 -9.70 13.72 -18.96
CA ASP A 301 -10.72 12.79 -19.44
C ASP A 301 -10.91 11.64 -18.43
N GLU A 302 -9.82 11.08 -17.87
CA GLU A 302 -9.95 10.04 -16.85
C GLU A 302 -10.68 10.52 -15.60
N ILE A 303 -10.46 11.77 -15.16
CA ILE A 303 -11.21 12.39 -14.07
C ILE A 303 -12.70 12.51 -14.44
N THR A 304 -13.00 13.03 -15.64
CA THR A 304 -14.38 13.20 -16.12
C THR A 304 -15.12 11.86 -16.22
N ILE A 305 -14.48 10.83 -16.75
CA ILE A 305 -15.04 9.46 -16.81
C ILE A 305 -15.37 8.94 -15.41
N ASN A 306 -14.50 9.26 -14.43
CA ASN A 306 -14.67 8.78 -13.07
C ASN A 306 -15.88 9.39 -12.33
N GLU A 307 -16.37 10.54 -12.75
CA GLU A 307 -17.56 11.18 -12.14
C GLU A 307 -18.80 10.27 -12.18
N THR A 308 -18.91 9.42 -13.20
CA THR A 308 -20.04 8.50 -13.41
C THR A 308 -19.64 7.03 -13.33
N ALA A 309 -18.39 6.71 -13.02
CA ALA A 309 -17.89 5.34 -12.91
C ALA A 309 -18.53 4.59 -11.73
N GLU A 310 -18.52 3.26 -11.79
CA GLU A 310 -18.95 2.40 -10.68
C GLU A 310 -18.05 2.59 -9.44
N HIS A 311 -16.76 2.76 -9.66
CA HIS A 311 -15.74 2.92 -8.63
C HIS A 311 -15.20 4.36 -8.63
N ARG A 312 -15.87 5.24 -7.86
CA ARG A 312 -15.60 6.68 -7.89
C ARG A 312 -14.56 7.09 -6.86
N ILE A 313 -13.54 7.80 -7.32
CA ILE A 313 -12.59 8.49 -6.45
C ILE A 313 -13.24 9.79 -5.97
N ILE A 314 -13.66 9.82 -4.70
CA ILE A 314 -14.33 10.95 -4.07
C ILE A 314 -13.36 11.84 -3.28
N GLY A 315 -12.14 11.41 -3.12
CA GLY A 315 -11.07 12.15 -2.45
C GLY A 315 -9.71 11.68 -2.92
N LEU A 316 -8.82 12.64 -3.11
CA LEU A 316 -7.41 12.43 -3.44
C LEU A 316 -6.55 13.18 -2.45
N THR A 317 -5.73 12.44 -1.71
CA THR A 317 -4.82 12.95 -0.68
C THR A 317 -3.39 12.81 -1.15
N ILE A 318 -2.60 13.84 -0.98
CA ILE A 318 -1.14 13.87 -1.20
C ILE A 318 -0.41 14.27 0.07
N GLU A 319 0.88 13.94 0.15
CA GLU A 319 1.78 14.37 1.23
C GLU A 319 2.80 15.36 0.71
N THR A 320 3.01 16.45 1.43
CA THR A 320 4.04 17.43 1.07
C THR A 320 4.64 18.13 2.29
N ARG A 321 5.59 19.01 2.05
CA ARG A 321 6.21 19.88 3.05
C ARG A 321 5.50 21.24 3.03
N PRO A 322 5.42 21.95 4.18
CA PRO A 322 4.83 23.29 4.23
C PRO A 322 5.49 24.28 3.25
N ASP A 323 6.82 24.29 3.18
CA ASP A 323 7.61 25.19 2.30
C ASP A 323 7.46 24.91 0.79
N CYS A 324 6.78 23.83 0.40
CA CYS A 324 6.47 23.51 -1.00
C CYS A 324 5.13 24.10 -1.47
N VAL A 325 4.33 24.65 -0.58
CA VAL A 325 2.97 25.10 -0.90
C VAL A 325 2.95 26.58 -1.21
N ASP A 326 2.78 26.91 -2.48
CA ASP A 326 2.61 28.26 -3.00
C ASP A 326 1.37 28.36 -3.92
N LEU A 327 1.09 29.54 -4.47
CA LEU A 327 -0.05 29.75 -5.38
C LEU A 327 0.04 28.89 -6.65
N LYS A 328 1.23 28.66 -7.17
CA LYS A 328 1.45 27.82 -8.36
C LYS A 328 1.15 26.35 -8.05
N THR A 329 1.57 25.90 -6.88
CA THR A 329 1.31 24.55 -6.39
C THR A 329 -0.19 24.33 -6.17
N ILE A 330 -0.91 25.32 -5.63
CA ILE A 330 -2.38 25.29 -5.48
C ILE A 330 -3.08 25.08 -6.83
N LEU A 331 -2.65 25.79 -7.89
CA LEU A 331 -3.22 25.60 -9.22
C LEU A 331 -2.94 24.19 -9.75
N THR A 332 -1.72 23.69 -9.56
CA THR A 332 -1.36 22.32 -9.94
C THR A 332 -2.22 21.30 -9.19
N TYR A 333 -2.47 21.47 -7.90
CA TYR A 333 -3.33 20.56 -7.12
C TYR A 333 -4.77 20.55 -7.65
N ARG A 334 -5.28 21.68 -8.13
CA ARG A 334 -6.58 21.74 -8.81
C ARG A 334 -6.63 20.92 -10.08
N GLU A 335 -5.61 21.08 -10.94
CA GLU A 335 -5.49 20.29 -12.18
C GLU A 335 -5.42 18.79 -11.90
N LEU A 336 -4.74 18.41 -10.81
CA LEU A 336 -4.59 17.02 -10.36
C LEU A 336 -5.81 16.49 -9.59
N ASN A 337 -6.85 17.28 -9.39
CA ASN A 337 -8.06 16.95 -8.61
C ASN A 337 -7.76 16.54 -7.15
N VAL A 338 -6.74 17.12 -6.53
CA VAL A 338 -6.41 16.93 -5.11
C VAL A 338 -7.52 17.54 -4.25
N THR A 339 -7.92 16.83 -3.20
CA THR A 339 -8.97 17.29 -2.26
C THR A 339 -8.46 17.49 -0.84
N ARG A 340 -7.35 16.84 -0.50
CA ARG A 340 -6.72 16.89 0.82
C ARG A 340 -5.20 16.93 0.69
N VAL A 341 -4.57 17.71 1.54
CA VAL A 341 -3.11 17.80 1.62
C VAL A 341 -2.66 17.46 3.04
N GLN A 342 -1.81 16.47 3.17
CA GLN A 342 -1.14 16.11 4.42
C GLN A 342 0.19 16.85 4.46
N ILE A 343 0.37 17.70 5.47
CA ILE A 343 1.56 18.54 5.60
C ILE A 343 2.46 17.96 6.69
N GLY A 344 3.71 17.70 6.34
CA GLY A 344 4.72 17.25 7.29
C GLY A 344 5.22 18.41 8.16
N VAL A 345 4.46 18.81 9.15
CA VAL A 345 4.81 19.88 10.12
C VAL A 345 5.92 19.40 11.05
N GLN A 346 5.81 18.20 11.57
CA GLN A 346 6.66 17.49 12.49
C GLN A 346 6.63 18.05 13.91
N HIS A 347 6.98 19.33 14.13
CA HIS A 347 6.92 20.03 15.41
C HIS A 347 6.60 21.51 15.21
N ILE A 348 6.18 22.23 16.29
CA ILE A 348 5.93 23.68 16.28
C ILE A 348 7.00 24.51 16.98
N ASP A 349 8.08 23.90 17.44
CA ASP A 349 9.26 24.58 17.99
C ASP A 349 10.35 24.66 16.92
N ASP A 350 10.66 25.87 16.48
CA ASP A 350 11.64 26.14 15.43
C ASP A 350 13.08 25.73 15.84
N THR A 351 13.37 25.66 17.15
CA THR A 351 14.66 25.17 17.64
C THR A 351 14.81 23.67 17.36
N ILE A 352 13.77 22.89 17.63
CA ILE A 352 13.73 21.46 17.32
C ILE A 352 13.81 21.24 15.81
N LEU A 353 13.00 21.97 15.03
CA LEU A 353 12.99 21.89 13.56
C LEU A 353 14.37 22.20 12.97
N LYS A 354 15.08 23.17 13.50
CA LYS A 354 16.47 23.49 13.12
C LYS A 354 17.44 22.36 13.48
N ASN A 355 17.35 21.82 14.69
CA ASN A 355 18.25 20.77 15.18
C ASN A 355 18.11 19.46 14.39
N ILE A 356 16.94 19.17 13.85
CA ILE A 356 16.69 17.99 13.00
C ILE A 356 16.94 18.26 11.51
N ASN A 357 17.53 19.39 11.14
CA ASN A 357 17.77 19.80 9.75
C ASN A 357 16.50 19.84 8.88
N ARG A 358 15.37 20.28 9.46
CA ARG A 358 14.11 20.32 8.74
C ARG A 358 14.07 21.38 7.64
N ASN A 359 14.77 22.51 7.85
CA ASN A 359 14.80 23.69 6.94
C ASN A 359 13.40 24.18 6.52
N CYS A 360 12.43 24.02 7.39
CA CYS A 360 11.04 24.43 7.22
C CYS A 360 10.48 24.68 8.61
N TYR A 361 9.86 25.83 8.83
CA TYR A 361 9.58 26.37 10.15
C TYR A 361 8.08 26.61 10.38
N THR A 362 7.73 27.03 11.60
CA THR A 362 6.34 27.30 11.98
C THR A 362 5.68 28.34 11.09
N ALA A 363 6.42 29.35 10.63
CA ALA A 363 5.89 30.37 9.70
C ALA A 363 5.43 29.73 8.38
N ASP A 364 6.23 28.83 7.79
CA ASP A 364 5.87 28.11 6.56
C ASP A 364 4.62 27.25 6.75
N THR A 365 4.48 26.64 7.93
CA THR A 365 3.32 25.82 8.30
C THR A 365 2.05 26.67 8.36
N ILE A 366 2.09 27.84 8.98
CA ILE A 366 0.94 28.76 9.09
C ILE A 366 0.55 29.26 7.70
N GLU A 367 1.51 29.74 6.90
CA GLU A 367 1.27 30.27 5.57
C GLU A 367 0.66 29.22 4.65
N SER A 368 1.29 28.04 4.56
CA SER A 368 0.80 26.92 3.72
C SER A 368 -0.58 26.44 4.14
N THR A 369 -0.84 26.33 5.46
CA THR A 369 -2.14 25.91 5.97
C THR A 369 -3.23 26.89 5.59
N ASN A 370 -2.98 28.19 5.78
CA ASN A 370 -3.92 29.25 5.42
C ASN A 370 -4.19 29.26 3.91
N LEU A 371 -3.15 29.16 3.10
CA LEU A 371 -3.29 29.13 1.65
C LEU A 371 -4.13 27.93 1.19
N LEU A 372 -3.87 26.73 1.70
CA LEU A 372 -4.64 25.53 1.39
C LEU A 372 -6.10 25.66 1.81
N LYS A 373 -6.37 26.12 3.04
CA LYS A 373 -7.74 26.24 3.56
C LYS A 373 -8.55 27.31 2.82
N GLN A 374 -7.97 28.48 2.54
CA GLN A 374 -8.59 29.53 1.74
C GLN A 374 -8.96 29.05 0.33
N ASN A 375 -8.25 28.06 -0.18
CA ASN A 375 -8.53 27.45 -1.47
C ASN A 375 -9.37 26.17 -1.39
N GLY A 376 -9.95 25.84 -0.23
CA GLY A 376 -10.94 24.79 -0.06
C GLY A 376 -10.37 23.37 0.09
N TYR A 377 -9.06 23.21 0.33
CA TYR A 377 -8.46 21.91 0.61
C TYR A 377 -8.71 21.49 2.07
N LYS A 378 -8.89 20.20 2.29
CA LYS A 378 -8.74 19.61 3.62
C LYS A 378 -7.25 19.51 3.95
N VAL A 379 -6.89 19.85 5.18
CA VAL A 379 -5.49 19.85 5.63
C VAL A 379 -5.35 18.94 6.84
N ASP A 380 -4.38 18.04 6.80
CA ASP A 380 -3.97 17.22 7.93
C ASP A 380 -2.51 17.56 8.27
N TRP A 381 -2.22 17.78 9.55
CA TRP A 381 -0.87 17.97 10.04
C TRP A 381 -0.29 16.65 10.53
N HIS A 382 0.88 16.29 10.03
CA HIS A 382 1.67 15.20 10.56
C HIS A 382 2.64 15.74 11.59
N LEU A 383 2.48 15.31 12.84
CA LEU A 383 3.33 15.67 13.96
C LEU A 383 4.12 14.44 14.40
N MET A 384 5.37 14.67 14.83
CA MET A 384 6.28 13.63 15.31
C MET A 384 6.74 13.97 16.73
N PRO A 385 6.18 13.34 17.75
CA PRO A 385 6.77 13.42 19.11
C PRO A 385 8.10 12.65 19.15
N ASP A 386 8.88 12.89 20.20
CA ASP A 386 10.16 12.21 20.46
C ASP A 386 11.22 12.46 19.37
N LEU A 387 11.19 13.65 18.77
CA LEU A 387 12.23 14.09 17.85
C LEU A 387 13.56 14.34 18.61
N PRO A 388 14.73 14.18 17.95
CA PRO A 388 16.01 14.58 18.54
C PRO A 388 15.94 16.00 19.14
N THR A 389 16.37 16.15 20.38
CA THR A 389 16.32 17.39 21.20
C THR A 389 14.95 17.77 21.75
N SER A 390 13.88 17.00 21.50
CA SER A 390 12.62 17.14 22.22
C SER A 390 12.64 16.36 23.54
N SER A 391 11.59 16.54 24.34
CA SER A 391 11.30 15.75 25.54
C SER A 391 9.79 15.55 25.67
N TYR A 392 9.41 14.62 26.55
CA TYR A 392 8.00 14.38 26.84
C TYR A 392 7.24 15.67 27.20
N GLU A 393 7.85 16.54 28.03
CA GLU A 393 7.25 17.80 28.48
C GLU A 393 7.08 18.78 27.32
N ILE A 394 8.06 18.87 26.40
CA ILE A 394 8.01 19.75 25.23
C ILE A 394 6.93 19.25 24.27
N ASP A 395 6.88 17.94 24.01
CA ASP A 395 5.86 17.34 23.13
C ASP A 395 4.46 17.50 23.72
N LEU A 396 4.30 17.32 25.03
CA LEU A 396 3.03 17.56 25.71
C LEU A 396 2.62 19.04 25.64
N GLN A 397 3.59 19.96 25.79
CA GLN A 397 3.34 21.39 25.63
C GLN A 397 2.91 21.71 24.18
N MET A 398 3.57 21.13 23.16
CA MET A 398 3.15 21.27 21.76
C MET A 398 1.68 20.89 21.57
N ILE A 399 1.27 19.75 22.10
CA ILE A 399 -0.14 19.29 22.01
C ILE A 399 -1.07 20.27 22.72
N ASN A 400 -0.71 20.73 23.94
CA ASN A 400 -1.51 21.69 24.67
C ASN A 400 -1.63 23.02 23.93
N ASP A 401 -0.55 23.50 23.32
CA ASP A 401 -0.53 24.75 22.57
C ASP A 401 -1.41 24.69 21.34
N LEU A 402 -1.44 23.56 20.64
CA LEU A 402 -2.30 23.33 19.48
C LEU A 402 -3.79 23.32 19.84
N PHE A 403 -4.16 22.78 21.00
CA PHE A 403 -5.57 22.66 21.40
C PHE A 403 -6.03 23.71 22.41
N HIS A 404 -5.17 24.59 22.89
CA HIS A 404 -5.52 25.61 23.88
C HIS A 404 -6.20 26.81 23.21
N ILE A 405 -7.41 27.13 23.67
CA ILE A 405 -8.26 28.22 23.13
C ILE A 405 -7.55 29.60 23.13
N GLN A 406 -6.55 29.80 23.99
CA GLN A 406 -5.81 31.05 24.06
C GLN A 406 -4.76 31.24 22.96
N ASN A 407 -4.33 30.15 22.30
CA ASN A 407 -3.40 30.18 21.17
C ASN A 407 -4.15 30.27 19.82
N LYS A 408 -5.22 31.03 19.82
CA LYS A 408 -6.15 31.22 18.69
C LYS A 408 -5.48 31.68 17.39
N HIS A 409 -4.32 32.36 17.47
CA HIS A 409 -3.58 32.78 16.29
C HIS A 409 -2.91 31.61 15.52
N ILE A 410 -2.69 30.46 16.19
CA ILE A 410 -2.25 29.23 15.51
C ILE A 410 -3.46 28.39 15.04
N ILE A 411 -4.57 28.44 15.79
CA ILE A 411 -5.74 27.56 15.57
C ILE A 411 -6.90 28.28 14.85
N ASN A 412 -7.12 29.58 15.05
CA ASN A 412 -8.25 30.30 14.43
C ASN A 412 -8.19 30.32 12.90
N ASP A 413 -7.01 30.10 12.35
CA ASP A 413 -6.83 29.97 10.91
C ASP A 413 -6.85 28.51 10.45
N ILE A 414 -6.96 27.55 11.37
CA ILE A 414 -6.91 26.10 11.10
C ILE A 414 -8.29 25.41 11.22
N VAL A 415 -9.28 25.99 11.91
CA VAL A 415 -10.61 25.38 12.11
C VAL A 415 -11.65 25.98 11.15
#